data_aa7b979cf280772fb3f8a6ac30e2fc07
#
_entry.id   aa7b979cf280772fb3f8a6ac30e2fc07
#
_cell.length_a   1.000
_cell.length_b   1.000
_cell.length_c   1.000
_cell.angle_alpha   90.00
_cell.angle_beta   90.00
_cell.angle_gamma   90.00
#
_symmetry.space_group_name_H-M   'P 1'
#
loop_
_entity.id
_entity.type
_entity.pdbx_description
1 polymer ?
#
loop_
_entity_poly.entity_id
_entity_poly.type
_entity_poly.pdbx_seq_one_letter_code
_entity_poly.pdbx_strand_id
1 'polypeptide(L)'
;MFLRKKEFHRMRSLKEIKKRAAKAAAVAFLLLGAVGVVSYASEADTAKTPFVLTFNTSTTGVFPRGVSYEGISLEEKTLEEAKSEISDYIEDRQSRYMVWNIVGNTYEYSASSFGVACTNAEIVSSLDNLTMSGNIVEQYKKQKDMDVNPVDLDLQFSLDTQTLHDTISEYTSTLSRTVSNASVKRENAQFVVTEAVNGIAFDTEAIYNELTSLINDFSTADPINYTFPYTETPATYTSADFAFSELPLGSFYTDGLGDKNRRNNISRAAEGMNGRIFYPGETISALDLYGAVTTENGYAEAPGYNQGRVEMVVGGGVCQVTTTLYNAVLRAELDVSYRKNHSMMVNYVYPGMDAMVAPQDNSDFKFVNSSNHPIYIEAYVVDDRICINIWGIEERDANRSVRFRTEILSVSWPETLYNIVVNDSECQVGEVRVNYKHKVEVEVHPALSCVSYKQIYIDGQLVEETELNRDNYKAASGLIYRASDCNVSASARPGNAGEAMVFPYIGWTIDISVTTPGGEEWPYYE
;
A
#
# COMPACT_ATOMS: atom_id res chain seq x y z
N MET A 1 17.60 12.77 -28.19
CA MET A 1 17.24 13.99 -27.47
C MET A 1 18.40 15.00 -27.39
N PHE A 2 19.65 14.62 -27.19
CA PHE A 2 20.81 15.53 -27.10
C PHE A 2 21.21 16.28 -28.40
N LEU A 3 20.87 15.77 -29.56
CA LEU A 3 21.25 16.39 -30.86
C LEU A 3 20.32 17.57 -31.26
N ARG A 4 19.02 17.56 -30.89
CA ARG A 4 18.09 18.68 -31.16
C ARG A 4 18.36 19.92 -30.29
N LYS A 5 18.82 19.73 -29.04
CA LYS A 5 19.17 20.86 -28.15
C LYS A 5 20.36 21.70 -28.65
N LYS A 6 21.32 21.06 -29.32
CA LYS A 6 22.49 21.77 -29.91
C LYS A 6 22.12 22.61 -31.14
N GLU A 7 21.17 22.16 -31.96
CA GLU A 7 20.74 22.91 -33.13
C GLU A 7 19.88 24.13 -32.76
N PHE A 8 19.04 24.03 -31.75
CA PHE A 8 18.20 25.13 -31.29
C PHE A 8 19.02 26.27 -30.65
N HIS A 9 20.03 25.94 -29.86
CA HIS A 9 20.97 26.95 -29.33
C HIS A 9 21.81 27.59 -30.44
N ARG A 10 22.16 26.84 -31.48
CA ARG A 10 22.91 27.36 -32.60
C ARG A 10 22.09 28.29 -33.49
N MET A 11 20.80 28.05 -33.66
CA MET A 11 19.89 28.94 -34.41
C MET A 11 19.58 30.24 -33.64
N ARG A 12 19.43 30.18 -32.30
CA ARG A 12 19.26 31.36 -31.46
C ARG A 12 20.51 32.27 -31.48
N SER A 13 21.67 31.68 -31.37
CA SER A 13 22.97 32.38 -31.50
C SER A 13 23.14 33.06 -32.86
N LEU A 14 22.69 32.43 -33.95
CA LEU A 14 22.74 32.98 -35.30
C LEU A 14 21.73 34.11 -35.53
N LYS A 15 20.52 34.04 -34.94
CA LYS A 15 19.54 35.14 -34.97
C LYS A 15 20.04 36.35 -34.17
N GLU A 16 20.57 36.13 -33.00
CA GLU A 16 21.17 37.19 -32.15
C GLU A 16 22.37 37.84 -32.83
N ILE A 17 23.25 37.07 -33.48
CA ILE A 17 24.40 37.61 -34.25
C ILE A 17 23.94 38.41 -35.46
N LYS A 18 22.87 37.94 -36.16
CA LYS A 18 22.30 38.69 -37.28
C LYS A 18 21.61 39.97 -36.83
N LYS A 19 20.86 39.97 -35.68
CA LYS A 19 20.23 41.17 -35.08
C LYS A 19 21.31 42.18 -34.63
N ARG A 20 22.44 41.74 -34.06
CA ARG A 20 23.55 42.60 -33.67
C ARG A 20 24.32 43.16 -34.88
N ALA A 21 24.48 42.39 -35.94
CA ALA A 21 25.08 42.82 -37.17
C ALA A 21 24.22 43.86 -37.92
N ALA A 22 22.89 43.68 -37.92
CA ALA A 22 21.95 44.66 -38.49
C ALA A 22 21.91 45.97 -37.68
N LYS A 23 21.95 45.90 -36.32
CA LYS A 23 22.07 47.10 -35.47
C LYS A 23 23.43 47.84 -35.69
N ALA A 24 24.53 47.11 -35.87
CA ALA A 24 25.84 47.74 -36.17
C ALA A 24 25.88 48.40 -37.56
N ALA A 25 25.19 47.81 -38.54
CA ALA A 25 25.10 48.40 -39.88
C ALA A 25 24.21 49.67 -39.90
N ALA A 26 23.10 49.70 -39.13
CA ALA A 26 22.25 50.86 -39.01
C ALA A 26 22.93 52.04 -38.29
N VAL A 27 23.71 51.76 -37.23
CA VAL A 27 24.49 52.81 -36.54
C VAL A 27 25.64 53.33 -37.43
N ALA A 28 26.24 52.51 -38.28
CA ALA A 28 27.28 52.96 -39.22
C ALA A 28 26.74 53.83 -40.36
N PHE A 29 25.47 53.62 -40.74
CA PHE A 29 24.80 54.46 -41.78
C PHE A 29 24.34 55.82 -41.23
N LEU A 30 24.03 55.93 -39.94
CA LEU A 30 23.64 57.18 -39.28
C LEU A 30 24.81 58.11 -38.96
N LEU A 31 26.04 57.61 -38.90
CA LEU A 31 27.24 58.40 -38.64
C LEU A 31 27.86 59.00 -39.92
N LEU A 32 27.37 58.63 -41.11
CA LEU A 32 27.87 59.14 -42.39
C LEU A 32 27.01 60.27 -42.97
N GLY A 33 25.89 60.64 -42.31
CA GLY A 33 24.96 61.64 -42.77
C GLY A 33 25.10 63.06 -42.19
N ALA A 34 26.02 63.24 -41.25
CA ALA A 34 26.18 64.56 -40.61
C ALA A 34 27.63 65.08 -40.66
N VAL A 35 28.12 65.34 -41.84
CA VAL A 35 29.31 66.17 -42.00
C VAL A 35 28.87 67.46 -42.65
N GLY A 36 28.54 68.40 -41.78
CA GLY A 36 28.38 69.78 -42.20
C GLY A 36 29.74 70.41 -42.47
N VAL A 37 30.00 70.73 -43.70
CA VAL A 37 31.21 71.46 -44.08
C VAL A 37 31.02 72.89 -43.64
N VAL A 38 31.74 73.35 -42.64
CA VAL A 38 31.88 74.74 -42.29
C VAL A 38 33.05 75.27 -43.15
N SER A 39 32.77 75.98 -44.19
CA SER A 39 33.79 76.75 -44.92
C SER A 39 33.83 78.18 -44.39
N TYR A 40 34.94 78.60 -43.82
CA TYR A 40 35.30 79.97 -43.53
C TYR A 40 35.75 80.64 -44.83
N ALA A 41 35.00 81.66 -45.29
CA ALA A 41 35.48 82.56 -46.30
C ALA A 41 35.91 83.88 -45.62
N SER A 42 37.22 84.22 -45.81
CA SER A 42 37.79 85.47 -45.36
C SER A 42 37.37 86.62 -46.29
N GLU A 43 37.08 87.72 -45.66
CA GLU A 43 36.91 89.13 -46.16
C GLU A 43 37.14 89.46 -47.63
N ALA A 44 36.18 89.94 -48.21
CA ALA A 44 35.94 91.28 -48.77
C ALA A 44 34.87 91.22 -49.87
N ASP A 45 33.74 91.72 -49.68
CA ASP A 45 33.14 92.78 -50.45
C ASP A 45 31.57 92.89 -50.20
N THR A 46 31.11 94.12 -50.22
CA THR A 46 29.76 94.51 -49.86
C THR A 46 28.69 94.05 -50.86
N ALA A 47 27.88 93.06 -50.43
CA ALA A 47 26.50 92.90 -50.87
C ALA A 47 25.72 92.13 -49.75
N LYS A 48 24.67 92.76 -49.22
CA LYS A 48 23.74 92.16 -48.26
C LYS A 48 23.00 90.95 -48.89
N THR A 49 23.48 89.79 -48.79
CA THR A 49 22.70 88.56 -49.01
C THR A 49 21.97 88.21 -47.73
N PRO A 50 20.70 87.92 -47.74
CA PRO A 50 20.02 87.48 -46.53
C PRO A 50 20.59 86.16 -46.06
N PHE A 51 20.95 86.14 -44.79
CA PHE A 51 21.40 84.94 -44.16
C PHE A 51 20.21 83.99 -44.05
N VAL A 52 20.16 82.99 -44.92
CA VAL A 52 19.17 81.91 -44.82
C VAL A 52 19.74 80.80 -43.95
N LEU A 53 19.35 80.79 -42.73
CA LEU A 53 19.55 79.59 -41.87
C LEU A 53 18.69 78.45 -42.43
N THR A 54 19.24 77.60 -43.24
CA THR A 54 18.60 76.35 -43.62
C THR A 54 18.84 75.39 -42.48
N PHE A 55 17.91 75.27 -41.57
CA PHE A 55 17.85 74.14 -40.64
C PHE A 55 17.36 72.91 -41.41
N ASN A 56 18.27 72.11 -41.87
CA ASN A 56 17.97 70.87 -42.54
C ASN A 56 17.91 69.72 -41.47
N THR A 57 16.97 69.84 -40.56
CA THR A 57 16.59 68.75 -39.71
C THR A 57 15.11 68.51 -39.89
N SER A 58 14.79 67.75 -40.92
CA SER A 58 13.44 67.17 -41.03
C SER A 58 13.32 66.06 -39.96
N THR A 59 12.78 66.41 -38.80
CA THR A 59 12.36 65.48 -37.75
C THR A 59 10.94 64.99 -38.03
N THR A 60 10.40 65.20 -39.21
CA THR A 60 9.09 64.70 -39.64
C THR A 60 9.07 63.20 -39.73
N GLY A 61 8.04 62.57 -39.14
CA GLY A 61 7.83 61.10 -39.17
C GLY A 61 8.49 60.30 -38.06
N VAL A 62 9.12 60.99 -37.07
CA VAL A 62 9.64 60.36 -35.88
C VAL A 62 8.81 60.72 -34.64
N PHE A 63 8.88 59.94 -33.60
CA PHE A 63 8.19 60.20 -32.33
C PHE A 63 8.88 61.31 -31.52
N PRO A 64 8.13 62.20 -30.89
CA PRO A 64 8.66 63.20 -29.94
C PRO A 64 9.08 62.51 -28.63
N ARG A 65 9.91 63.21 -27.84
CA ARG A 65 10.16 62.84 -26.43
C ARG A 65 8.82 62.89 -25.66
N GLY A 66 8.63 61.93 -24.73
CA GLY A 66 7.41 61.82 -23.92
C GLY A 66 6.39 60.84 -24.48
N VAL A 67 6.70 60.15 -25.58
CA VAL A 67 5.90 59.00 -26.07
C VAL A 67 6.62 57.72 -25.75
N SER A 68 5.94 56.82 -25.06
CA SER A 68 6.45 55.47 -24.67
C SER A 68 5.36 54.41 -24.79
N TYR A 69 5.74 53.16 -24.70
CA TYR A 69 4.86 52.01 -24.45
C TYR A 69 5.46 51.19 -23.35
N GLU A 70 4.68 50.77 -22.37
CA GLU A 70 5.14 50.03 -21.21
C GLU A 70 6.41 50.63 -20.57
N GLY A 71 6.50 51.95 -20.50
CA GLY A 71 7.67 52.68 -20.04
C GLY A 71 8.88 52.70 -21.00
N ILE A 72 8.79 52.06 -22.17
CA ILE A 72 9.87 52.03 -23.18
C ILE A 72 9.73 53.22 -24.11
N SER A 73 10.73 54.11 -24.17
CA SER A 73 10.68 55.33 -24.98
C SER A 73 10.68 55.05 -26.49
N LEU A 74 9.80 55.76 -27.21
CA LEU A 74 9.77 55.78 -28.67
C LEU A 74 10.48 57.01 -29.26
N GLU A 75 11.10 57.87 -28.45
CA GLU A 75 11.80 59.10 -28.90
C GLU A 75 12.75 58.81 -30.06
N GLU A 76 12.66 59.65 -31.09
CA GLU A 76 13.45 59.60 -32.33
C GLU A 76 13.22 58.35 -33.23
N LYS A 77 12.34 57.42 -32.85
CA LYS A 77 12.01 56.25 -33.70
C LYS A 77 11.02 56.68 -34.80
N THR A 78 11.18 56.09 -35.96
CA THR A 78 10.20 56.17 -37.05
C THR A 78 8.93 55.35 -36.73
N LEU A 79 7.82 55.64 -37.41
CA LEU A 79 6.58 54.89 -37.25
C LEU A 79 6.78 53.37 -37.49
N GLU A 80 7.56 52.98 -38.49
CA GLU A 80 7.80 51.59 -38.84
C GLU A 80 8.66 50.89 -37.79
N GLU A 81 9.69 51.56 -37.25
CA GLU A 81 10.51 51.02 -36.15
C GLU A 81 9.66 50.83 -34.88
N ALA A 82 8.80 51.80 -34.52
CA ALA A 82 7.92 51.69 -33.37
C ALA A 82 6.91 50.55 -33.53
N LYS A 83 6.27 50.41 -34.69
CA LYS A 83 5.36 49.31 -34.99
C LYS A 83 6.03 47.97 -34.88
N SER A 84 7.23 47.81 -35.45
CA SER A 84 8.00 46.56 -35.37
C SER A 84 8.36 46.22 -33.93
N GLU A 85 8.81 47.20 -33.15
CA GLU A 85 9.25 46.99 -31.77
C GLU A 85 8.07 46.61 -30.84
N ILE A 86 6.91 47.30 -31.00
CA ILE A 86 5.72 46.96 -30.23
C ILE A 86 5.17 45.59 -30.65
N SER A 87 5.19 45.27 -31.95
CA SER A 87 4.77 43.96 -32.43
C SER A 87 5.69 42.83 -31.89
N ASP A 88 7.01 43.04 -31.92
CA ASP A 88 7.98 42.11 -31.34
C ASP A 88 7.74 41.95 -29.82
N TYR A 89 7.44 43.05 -29.11
CA TYR A 89 7.10 43.03 -27.68
C TYR A 89 5.85 42.18 -27.40
N ILE A 90 4.79 42.39 -28.20
CA ILE A 90 3.54 41.62 -28.08
C ILE A 90 3.80 40.14 -28.39
N GLU A 91 4.51 39.82 -29.49
CA GLU A 91 4.84 38.44 -29.88
C GLU A 91 5.64 37.73 -28.80
N ASP A 92 6.66 38.38 -28.23
CA ASP A 92 7.49 37.82 -27.17
C ASP A 92 6.68 37.41 -25.93
N ARG A 93 5.65 38.19 -25.55
CA ARG A 93 4.75 37.89 -24.41
C ARG A 93 3.75 36.79 -24.76
N GLN A 94 3.13 36.86 -25.92
CA GLN A 94 2.18 35.82 -26.37
C GLN A 94 2.87 34.46 -26.61
N SER A 95 4.10 34.49 -27.12
CA SER A 95 4.88 33.26 -27.38
C SER A 95 5.79 32.87 -26.24
N ARG A 96 5.65 33.49 -25.04
CA ARG A 96 6.49 33.23 -23.87
C ARG A 96 6.57 31.73 -23.60
N TYR A 97 7.77 31.21 -23.56
CA TYR A 97 8.04 29.77 -23.40
C TYR A 97 7.86 29.34 -21.96
N MET A 98 7.20 28.20 -21.75
CA MET A 98 6.91 27.65 -20.43
C MET A 98 7.36 26.20 -20.36
N VAL A 99 7.97 25.81 -19.25
CA VAL A 99 8.39 24.45 -18.93
C VAL A 99 7.74 24.05 -17.63
N TRP A 100 6.89 23.03 -17.66
CA TRP A 100 6.28 22.43 -16.50
C TRP A 100 6.98 21.12 -16.16
N ASN A 101 7.48 21.00 -14.92
CA ASN A 101 8.06 19.77 -14.40
C ASN A 101 7.05 19.15 -13.43
N ILE A 102 6.51 17.97 -13.80
CA ILE A 102 5.46 17.29 -13.03
C ILE A 102 5.90 15.86 -12.77
N VAL A 103 6.20 15.52 -11.51
CA VAL A 103 6.63 14.17 -11.09
C VAL A 103 7.70 13.58 -12.00
N GLY A 104 8.76 14.36 -12.26
CA GLY A 104 9.93 13.95 -13.07
C GLY A 104 9.73 13.99 -14.58
N ASN A 105 8.54 14.31 -15.07
CA ASN A 105 8.28 14.55 -16.49
C ASN A 105 8.33 16.04 -16.81
N THR A 106 8.73 16.39 -18.04
CA THR A 106 8.83 17.76 -18.50
C THR A 106 7.86 17.97 -19.66
N TYR A 107 7.06 19.01 -19.54
CA TYR A 107 6.09 19.46 -20.56
C TYR A 107 6.42 20.87 -20.99
N GLU A 108 6.33 21.14 -22.29
CA GLU A 108 6.70 22.41 -22.90
C GLU A 108 5.46 23.07 -23.52
N TYR A 109 5.23 24.35 -23.18
CA TYR A 109 4.11 25.15 -23.67
C TYR A 109 4.58 26.52 -24.15
N SER A 110 3.73 27.17 -24.89
CA SER A 110 3.77 28.61 -25.15
C SER A 110 2.61 29.26 -24.39
N ALA A 111 2.77 30.52 -23.94
CA ALA A 111 1.69 31.27 -23.30
C ALA A 111 0.44 31.37 -24.19
N SER A 112 0.62 31.42 -25.50
CA SER A 112 -0.50 31.40 -26.49
C SER A 112 -1.33 30.11 -26.42
N SER A 113 -0.76 28.98 -25.93
CA SER A 113 -1.52 27.73 -25.71
C SER A 113 -2.64 27.90 -24.68
N PHE A 114 -2.51 28.91 -23.81
CA PHE A 114 -3.50 29.28 -22.79
C PHE A 114 -4.20 30.62 -23.12
N GLY A 115 -4.31 30.95 -24.42
CA GLY A 115 -5.05 32.09 -24.88
C GLY A 115 -4.45 33.45 -24.53
N VAL A 116 -3.14 33.50 -24.19
CA VAL A 116 -2.48 34.80 -23.97
C VAL A 116 -2.44 35.57 -25.29
N ALA A 117 -3.15 36.71 -25.32
CA ALA A 117 -3.26 37.57 -26.48
C ALA A 117 -3.36 39.04 -26.05
N CYS A 118 -2.75 39.94 -26.84
CA CYS A 118 -2.94 41.38 -26.67
C CYS A 118 -4.35 41.76 -27.12
N THR A 119 -5.15 42.32 -26.20
CA THR A 119 -6.58 42.65 -26.44
C THR A 119 -6.81 44.01 -27.07
N ASN A 120 -5.81 44.88 -27.05
CA ASN A 120 -5.87 46.25 -27.59
C ASN A 120 -4.77 46.52 -28.62
N ALA A 121 -4.42 45.51 -29.42
CA ALA A 121 -3.36 45.62 -30.45
C ALA A 121 -3.65 46.67 -31.50
N GLU A 122 -4.91 47.13 -31.65
CA GLU A 122 -5.32 48.24 -32.52
C GLU A 122 -4.64 49.57 -32.16
N ILE A 123 -4.12 49.72 -30.92
CA ILE A 123 -3.35 50.89 -30.50
C ILE A 123 -2.14 51.13 -31.41
N VAL A 124 -1.58 50.06 -31.98
CA VAL A 124 -0.47 50.11 -32.94
C VAL A 124 -0.87 50.82 -34.24
N SER A 125 -2.19 50.74 -34.62
CA SER A 125 -2.72 51.40 -35.81
C SER A 125 -2.88 52.90 -35.64
N SER A 126 -2.95 53.43 -34.41
CA SER A 126 -3.13 54.83 -34.09
C SER A 126 -1.81 55.60 -33.85
N LEU A 127 -0.68 54.92 -33.94
CA LEU A 127 0.66 55.49 -33.65
C LEU A 127 1.05 56.63 -34.56
N ASP A 128 0.58 56.65 -35.81
CA ASP A 128 0.87 57.72 -36.79
C ASP A 128 0.48 59.10 -36.26
N ASN A 129 -0.62 59.22 -35.51
CA ASN A 129 -1.08 60.47 -34.90
C ASN A 129 -0.09 61.00 -33.83
N LEU A 130 0.82 60.17 -33.31
CA LEU A 130 1.80 60.57 -32.28
C LEU A 130 3.14 61.04 -32.87
N THR A 131 3.38 60.79 -34.16
CA THR A 131 4.64 61.20 -34.82
C THR A 131 4.71 62.71 -35.07
N MET A 132 5.96 63.24 -35.14
CA MET A 132 6.19 64.66 -35.52
C MET A 132 5.77 64.87 -36.94
N SER A 133 4.95 65.90 -37.18
CA SER A 133 4.45 66.28 -38.51
C SER A 133 4.34 67.81 -38.66
N GLY A 134 4.26 68.28 -39.89
CA GLY A 134 4.10 69.70 -40.21
C GLY A 134 5.38 70.54 -40.15
N ASN A 135 5.27 71.85 -40.04
CA ASN A 135 6.40 72.76 -40.01
C ASN A 135 7.08 72.80 -38.62
N ILE A 136 8.23 73.44 -38.52
CA ILE A 136 9.05 73.45 -37.29
C ILE A 136 8.31 74.06 -36.08
N VAL A 137 7.37 74.97 -36.27
CA VAL A 137 6.59 75.57 -35.17
C VAL A 137 5.58 74.54 -34.65
N GLU A 138 4.97 73.80 -35.55
CA GLU A 138 4.03 72.71 -35.19
C GLU A 138 4.72 71.58 -34.46
N GLN A 139 5.89 71.20 -34.94
CA GLN A 139 6.75 70.18 -34.27
C GLN A 139 7.18 70.64 -32.86
N TYR A 140 7.61 71.91 -32.71
CA TYR A 140 7.96 72.50 -31.43
C TYR A 140 6.75 72.51 -30.47
N LYS A 141 5.58 72.89 -30.92
CA LYS A 141 4.35 72.90 -30.12
C LYS A 141 4.02 71.46 -29.67
N LYS A 142 4.08 70.49 -30.58
CA LYS A 142 3.81 69.08 -30.28
C LYS A 142 4.81 68.54 -29.27
N GLN A 143 6.11 68.83 -29.40
CA GLN A 143 7.12 68.44 -28.41
C GLN A 143 6.82 69.08 -27.05
N LYS A 144 6.44 70.38 -27.00
CA LYS A 144 6.09 71.02 -25.74
C LYS A 144 4.83 70.46 -25.10
N ASP A 145 3.88 70.02 -25.88
CA ASP A 145 2.69 69.34 -25.40
C ASP A 145 3.04 67.98 -24.81
N MET A 146 3.85 67.17 -25.49
CA MET A 146 4.32 65.89 -25.00
C MET A 146 5.25 66.00 -23.77
N ASP A 147 6.02 67.08 -23.62
CA ASP A 147 6.80 67.36 -22.42
C ASP A 147 5.93 67.56 -21.18
N VAL A 148 4.73 68.11 -21.34
CA VAL A 148 3.76 68.38 -20.27
C VAL A 148 2.76 67.26 -20.08
N ASN A 149 2.34 66.62 -21.18
CA ASN A 149 1.36 65.55 -21.22
C ASN A 149 1.98 64.31 -21.90
N PRO A 150 2.88 63.60 -21.25
CA PRO A 150 3.50 62.40 -21.84
C PRO A 150 2.45 61.31 -22.07
N VAL A 151 2.65 60.52 -23.12
CA VAL A 151 1.77 59.41 -23.50
C VAL A 151 2.55 58.11 -23.31
N ASP A 152 2.10 57.28 -22.39
CA ASP A 152 2.55 55.91 -22.29
C ASP A 152 1.45 54.97 -22.76
N LEU A 153 1.74 54.12 -23.73
CA LEU A 153 0.78 53.19 -24.32
C LEU A 153 0.77 51.90 -23.47
N ASP A 154 -0.36 51.67 -22.80
CA ASP A 154 -0.62 50.49 -21.98
C ASP A 154 -1.12 49.33 -22.85
N LEU A 155 -0.36 48.22 -22.94
CA LEU A 155 -0.72 47.03 -23.69
C LEU A 155 -1.44 46.04 -22.77
N GLN A 156 -2.68 45.71 -23.12
CA GLN A 156 -3.52 44.83 -22.34
C GLN A 156 -3.48 43.39 -22.88
N PHE A 157 -3.26 42.43 -21.99
CA PHE A 157 -3.23 41.01 -22.34
C PHE A 157 -4.36 40.25 -21.64
N SER A 158 -4.89 39.26 -22.35
CA SER A 158 -5.84 38.28 -21.79
C SER A 158 -5.14 36.97 -21.53
N LEU A 159 -5.73 36.16 -20.65
CA LEU A 159 -5.40 34.78 -20.38
C LEU A 159 -6.71 33.97 -20.37
N ASP A 160 -6.76 32.83 -21.06
CA ASP A 160 -7.85 31.87 -20.92
C ASP A 160 -7.63 31.05 -19.64
N THR A 161 -8.19 31.57 -18.56
CA THR A 161 -8.07 30.98 -17.23
C THR A 161 -8.74 29.62 -17.15
N GLN A 162 -9.78 29.33 -17.96
CA GLN A 162 -10.47 28.06 -17.98
C GLN A 162 -9.59 26.97 -18.60
N THR A 163 -9.02 27.22 -19.78
CA THR A 163 -8.11 26.31 -20.45
C THR A 163 -6.88 26.00 -19.58
N LEU A 164 -6.33 27.01 -18.90
CA LEU A 164 -5.22 26.82 -17.96
C LEU A 164 -5.62 25.91 -16.79
N HIS A 165 -6.76 26.22 -16.15
CA HIS A 165 -7.27 25.43 -15.02
C HIS A 165 -7.57 23.98 -15.41
N ASP A 166 -8.23 23.77 -16.55
CA ASP A 166 -8.59 22.43 -17.03
C ASP A 166 -7.33 21.60 -17.33
N THR A 167 -6.32 22.21 -17.95
CA THR A 167 -5.05 21.53 -18.24
C THR A 167 -4.32 21.14 -16.94
N ILE A 168 -4.24 22.05 -15.96
CA ILE A 168 -3.64 21.73 -14.65
C ILE A 168 -4.43 20.62 -13.95
N SER A 169 -5.76 20.70 -13.96
CA SER A 169 -6.64 19.70 -13.35
C SER A 169 -6.49 18.32 -13.99
N GLU A 170 -6.33 18.25 -15.30
CA GLU A 170 -6.07 16.99 -16.02
C GLU A 170 -4.76 16.34 -15.55
N TYR A 171 -3.66 17.10 -15.49
CA TYR A 171 -2.38 16.57 -15.02
C TYR A 171 -2.43 16.13 -13.56
N THR A 172 -2.96 16.99 -12.69
CA THR A 172 -3.01 16.71 -11.26
C THR A 172 -3.92 15.52 -10.94
N SER A 173 -5.07 15.39 -11.62
CA SER A 173 -5.97 14.24 -11.43
C SER A 173 -5.39 12.94 -11.98
N THR A 174 -4.73 12.97 -13.15
CA THR A 174 -4.13 11.80 -13.79
C THR A 174 -2.94 11.26 -13.02
N LEU A 175 -2.13 12.14 -12.42
CA LEU A 175 -0.92 11.77 -11.71
C LEU A 175 -1.13 11.58 -10.20
N SER A 176 -2.25 12.03 -9.65
CA SER A 176 -2.64 11.74 -8.28
C SER A 176 -2.92 10.24 -8.10
N ARG A 177 -2.43 9.68 -7.02
CA ARG A 177 -2.68 8.27 -6.68
C ARG A 177 -2.67 8.08 -5.18
N THR A 178 -3.54 7.20 -4.71
CA THR A 178 -3.56 6.75 -3.32
C THR A 178 -2.38 5.83 -3.03
N VAL A 179 -1.85 5.94 -1.82
CA VAL A 179 -0.83 5.01 -1.34
C VAL A 179 -1.43 3.60 -1.24
N SER A 180 -0.68 2.59 -1.67
CA SER A 180 -1.00 1.18 -1.41
C SER A 180 0.26 0.43 -0.97
N ASN A 181 0.13 -0.37 0.09
CA ASN A 181 1.19 -1.25 0.54
C ASN A 181 1.40 -2.39 -0.47
N ALA A 182 2.60 -2.93 -0.48
CA ALA A 182 2.85 -4.20 -1.15
C ALA A 182 1.97 -5.29 -0.56
N SER A 183 1.68 -6.31 -1.34
CA SER A 183 0.94 -7.49 -0.91
C SER A 183 1.57 -8.75 -1.49
N VAL A 184 1.27 -9.89 -0.89
CA VAL A 184 1.83 -11.17 -1.32
C VAL A 184 0.73 -12.22 -1.42
N LYS A 185 0.86 -13.12 -2.41
CA LYS A 185 0.06 -14.34 -2.56
C LYS A 185 0.99 -15.51 -2.75
N ARG A 186 0.53 -16.70 -2.35
CA ARG A 186 1.25 -17.94 -2.60
C ARG A 186 0.59 -18.70 -3.75
N GLU A 187 1.30 -18.84 -4.85
CA GLU A 187 0.82 -19.52 -6.05
C GLU A 187 1.88 -20.55 -6.48
N ASN A 188 1.46 -21.79 -6.77
CA ASN A 188 2.36 -22.89 -7.18
C ASN A 188 3.58 -23.04 -6.23
N ALA A 189 3.34 -22.94 -4.92
CA ALA A 189 4.36 -23.00 -3.87
C ALA A 189 5.41 -21.88 -3.91
N GLN A 190 5.17 -20.80 -4.66
CA GLN A 190 6.02 -19.61 -4.71
C GLN A 190 5.25 -18.38 -4.23
N PHE A 191 5.96 -17.42 -3.63
CA PHE A 191 5.38 -16.13 -3.27
C PHE A 191 5.46 -15.17 -4.47
N VAL A 192 4.32 -14.62 -4.84
CA VAL A 192 4.19 -13.57 -5.85
C VAL A 192 3.87 -12.28 -5.14
N VAL A 193 4.79 -11.32 -5.19
CA VAL A 193 4.65 -10.02 -4.53
C VAL A 193 4.11 -9.00 -5.53
N THR A 194 3.09 -8.24 -5.11
CA THR A 194 2.64 -7.03 -5.80
C THR A 194 3.34 -5.84 -5.15
N GLU A 195 4.00 -5.02 -5.98
CA GLU A 195 4.77 -3.87 -5.51
C GLU A 195 3.89 -2.82 -4.81
N ALA A 196 4.50 -2.13 -3.86
CA ALA A 196 3.90 -0.97 -3.22
C ALA A 196 3.83 0.21 -4.18
N VAL A 197 2.84 1.07 -3.97
CA VAL A 197 2.70 2.34 -4.70
C VAL A 197 2.68 3.49 -3.71
N ASN A 198 3.64 4.41 -3.82
CA ASN A 198 3.61 5.65 -3.04
C ASN A 198 2.45 6.53 -3.51
N GLY A 199 1.75 7.13 -2.56
CA GLY A 199 0.71 8.11 -2.83
C GLY A 199 1.29 9.41 -3.38
N ILE A 200 0.58 10.08 -4.27
CA ILE A 200 0.89 11.42 -4.77
C ILE A 200 -0.39 12.26 -4.70
N ALA A 201 -0.29 13.44 -4.10
CA ALA A 201 -1.38 14.40 -4.02
C ALA A 201 -0.88 15.81 -4.40
N PHE A 202 -1.70 16.53 -5.16
CA PHE A 202 -1.46 17.92 -5.56
C PHE A 202 -2.48 18.84 -4.91
N ASP A 203 -2.07 20.08 -4.64
CA ASP A 203 -2.97 21.21 -4.41
C ASP A 203 -3.17 21.93 -5.75
N THR A 204 -4.18 21.49 -6.50
CA THR A 204 -4.47 21.98 -7.85
C THR A 204 -4.76 23.47 -7.87
N GLU A 205 -5.49 23.98 -6.87
CA GLU A 205 -5.83 25.39 -6.79
C GLU A 205 -4.62 26.29 -6.47
N ALA A 206 -3.73 25.83 -5.59
CA ALA A 206 -2.49 26.55 -5.31
C ALA A 206 -1.60 26.64 -6.56
N ILE A 207 -1.45 25.54 -7.29
CA ILE A 207 -0.70 25.48 -8.55
C ILE A 207 -1.30 26.42 -9.60
N TYR A 208 -2.64 26.38 -9.76
CA TYR A 208 -3.35 27.25 -10.69
C TYR A 208 -3.15 28.73 -10.37
N ASN A 209 -3.30 29.12 -9.10
CA ASN A 209 -3.14 30.51 -8.68
C ASN A 209 -1.71 31.02 -8.92
N GLU A 210 -0.70 30.20 -8.62
CA GLU A 210 0.70 30.57 -8.81
C GLU A 210 1.06 30.69 -10.29
N LEU A 211 0.67 29.72 -11.12
CA LEU A 211 0.89 29.77 -12.57
C LEU A 211 0.15 30.94 -13.23
N THR A 212 -1.09 31.20 -12.81
CA THR A 212 -1.85 32.36 -13.26
C THR A 212 -1.09 33.65 -12.97
N SER A 213 -0.53 33.81 -11.77
CA SER A 213 0.27 34.97 -11.40
C SER A 213 1.54 35.11 -12.24
N LEU A 214 2.26 33.98 -12.48
CA LEU A 214 3.47 33.97 -13.29
C LEU A 214 3.21 34.31 -14.77
N ILE A 215 2.11 33.82 -15.33
CA ILE A 215 1.72 34.10 -16.73
C ILE A 215 1.28 35.54 -16.90
N ASN A 216 0.53 36.09 -15.94
CA ASN A 216 0.04 37.48 -15.96
C ASN A 216 1.15 38.52 -15.65
N ASP A 217 2.34 38.11 -15.30
CA ASP A 217 3.50 39.02 -15.22
C ASP A 217 4.06 39.27 -16.61
N PHE A 218 3.48 40.29 -17.30
CA PHE A 218 3.90 40.70 -18.62
C PHE A 218 5.07 41.69 -18.62
N SER A 219 5.64 42.01 -17.47
CA SER A 219 6.83 42.88 -17.36
C SER A 219 8.08 42.22 -17.96
N THR A 220 8.10 40.89 -18.08
CA THR A 220 9.19 40.13 -18.68
C THR A 220 8.68 39.13 -19.72
N ALA A 221 9.55 38.79 -20.68
CA ALA A 221 9.38 37.67 -21.62
C ALA A 221 10.24 36.46 -21.28
N ASP A 222 10.89 36.44 -20.10
CA ASP A 222 11.72 35.33 -19.69
C ASP A 222 10.90 34.03 -19.58
N PRO A 223 11.48 32.87 -19.94
CA PRO A 223 10.78 31.60 -19.85
C PRO A 223 10.32 31.29 -18.44
N ILE A 224 9.08 30.79 -18.31
CA ILE A 224 8.54 30.29 -17.05
C ILE A 224 8.97 28.84 -16.87
N ASN A 225 9.77 28.55 -15.85
CA ASN A 225 10.11 27.20 -15.42
C ASN A 225 9.40 26.92 -14.10
N TYR A 226 8.37 26.07 -14.12
CA TYR A 226 7.55 25.79 -12.96
C TYR A 226 7.55 24.30 -12.64
N THR A 227 7.85 23.97 -11.40
CA THR A 227 7.77 22.60 -10.90
C THR A 227 6.53 22.48 -10.04
N PHE A 228 5.61 21.58 -10.41
CA PHE A 228 4.39 21.34 -9.65
C PHE A 228 4.74 20.78 -8.29
N PRO A 229 4.41 21.50 -7.20
CA PRO A 229 4.56 20.97 -5.86
C PRO A 229 3.58 19.83 -5.64
N TYR A 230 4.03 18.73 -5.04
CA TYR A 230 3.19 17.61 -4.66
C TYR A 230 3.63 17.05 -3.31
N THR A 231 2.68 16.40 -2.64
CA THR A 231 2.94 15.64 -1.42
C THR A 231 3.06 14.17 -1.77
N GLU A 232 4.19 13.56 -1.43
CA GLU A 232 4.39 12.11 -1.54
C GLU A 232 4.12 11.45 -0.19
N THR A 233 3.25 10.42 -0.19
CA THR A 233 3.00 9.57 0.97
C THR A 233 3.63 8.21 0.70
N PRO A 234 4.72 7.85 1.37
CA PRO A 234 5.36 6.55 1.17
C PRO A 234 4.46 5.41 1.66
N ALA A 235 4.51 4.27 0.98
CA ALA A 235 3.90 3.04 1.46
C ALA A 235 4.58 2.59 2.76
N THR A 236 3.79 2.07 3.70
CA THR A 236 4.30 1.57 4.99
C THR A 236 5.04 0.24 4.82
N TYR A 237 4.54 -0.61 3.93
CA TYR A 237 5.11 -1.93 3.64
C TYR A 237 5.45 -2.03 2.16
N THR A 238 6.70 -2.38 1.89
CA THR A 238 7.26 -2.52 0.55
C THR A 238 7.41 -4.00 0.19
N SER A 239 7.83 -4.32 -1.02
CA SER A 239 8.14 -5.70 -1.43
C SER A 239 9.25 -6.34 -0.58
N ALA A 240 10.15 -5.55 0.01
CA ALA A 240 11.19 -6.05 0.90
C ALA A 240 10.63 -6.66 2.19
N ASP A 241 9.49 -6.18 2.68
CA ASP A 241 8.82 -6.69 3.88
C ASP A 241 8.19 -8.08 3.64
N PHE A 242 8.05 -8.50 2.39
CA PHE A 242 7.52 -9.80 1.95
C PHE A 242 8.59 -10.71 1.33
N ALA A 243 9.87 -10.41 1.52
CA ALA A 243 10.98 -11.29 1.15
C ALA A 243 11.07 -12.48 2.12
N PHE A 244 10.01 -13.30 2.16
CA PHE A 244 9.87 -14.41 3.10
C PHE A 244 10.97 -15.44 2.92
N SER A 245 11.35 -16.07 4.03
CA SER A 245 12.38 -17.10 4.08
C SER A 245 12.01 -18.34 3.26
N GLU A 246 12.99 -19.13 2.85
CA GLU A 246 12.78 -20.36 2.08
C GLU A 246 11.96 -21.41 2.85
N LEU A 247 12.05 -21.40 4.17
CA LEU A 247 11.29 -22.27 5.06
C LEU A 247 10.32 -21.43 5.91
N PRO A 248 9.17 -21.99 6.32
CA PRO A 248 8.26 -21.30 7.21
C PRO A 248 8.90 -21.10 8.59
N LEU A 249 8.58 -19.99 9.26
CA LEU A 249 9.01 -19.70 10.63
C LEU A 249 8.52 -20.75 11.62
N GLY A 250 7.32 -21.27 11.37
CA GLY A 250 6.72 -22.36 12.15
C GLY A 250 5.78 -23.19 11.29
N SER A 251 5.85 -24.50 11.44
CA SER A 251 5.04 -25.46 10.70
C SER A 251 4.55 -26.56 11.63
N PHE A 252 3.29 -26.95 11.49
CA PHE A 252 2.72 -28.09 12.18
C PHE A 252 1.59 -28.72 11.39
N TYR A 253 1.36 -30.00 11.65
CA TYR A 253 0.21 -30.72 11.12
C TYR A 253 -0.38 -31.66 12.17
N THR A 254 -1.66 -32.00 12.00
CA THR A 254 -2.31 -33.09 12.75
C THR A 254 -3.03 -34.02 11.80
N ASP A 255 -3.03 -35.30 12.14
CA ASP A 255 -3.65 -36.38 11.39
C ASP A 255 -5.06 -36.72 11.92
N GLY A 256 -5.79 -37.59 11.24
CA GLY A 256 -7.04 -38.15 11.71
C GLY A 256 -8.22 -37.16 11.55
N LEU A 257 -8.50 -36.73 10.33
CA LEU A 257 -9.56 -35.76 10.07
C LEU A 257 -10.98 -36.35 10.18
N GLY A 258 -11.11 -37.65 10.29
CA GLY A 258 -12.39 -38.33 10.51
C GLY A 258 -13.28 -38.40 9.27
N ASP A 259 -14.60 -38.36 9.48
CA ASP A 259 -15.60 -38.51 8.43
C ASP A 259 -15.68 -37.29 7.48
N LYS A 260 -16.52 -37.41 6.45
CA LYS A 260 -16.71 -36.36 5.42
C LYS A 260 -17.13 -35.02 6.01
N ASN A 261 -18.03 -35.02 7.00
CA ASN A 261 -18.53 -33.78 7.61
C ASN A 261 -17.45 -33.09 8.41
N ARG A 262 -16.69 -33.85 9.20
CA ARG A 262 -15.57 -33.32 9.98
C ARG A 262 -14.48 -32.76 9.07
N ARG A 263 -14.13 -33.47 7.98
CA ARG A 263 -13.19 -32.97 6.94
C ARG A 263 -13.67 -31.68 6.31
N ASN A 264 -14.97 -31.56 5.98
CA ASN A 264 -15.54 -30.33 5.47
C ASN A 264 -15.35 -29.16 6.45
N ASN A 265 -15.62 -29.38 7.73
CA ASN A 265 -15.47 -28.34 8.77
C ASN A 265 -14.02 -27.90 8.91
N ILE A 266 -13.08 -28.85 8.92
CA ILE A 266 -11.65 -28.60 8.99
C ILE A 266 -11.17 -27.81 7.76
N SER A 267 -11.59 -28.21 6.56
CA SER A 267 -11.23 -27.51 5.32
C SER A 267 -11.75 -26.07 5.32
N ARG A 268 -12.99 -25.85 5.75
CA ARG A 268 -13.55 -24.49 5.84
C ARG A 268 -12.82 -23.59 6.82
N ALA A 269 -12.48 -24.10 7.99
CA ALA A 269 -11.71 -23.36 8.98
C ALA A 269 -10.28 -23.04 8.44
N ALA A 270 -9.66 -24.00 7.74
CA ALA A 270 -8.38 -23.78 7.07
C ALA A 270 -8.48 -22.71 5.96
N GLU A 271 -9.50 -22.76 5.10
CA GLU A 271 -9.78 -21.78 4.05
C GLU A 271 -9.92 -20.36 4.61
N GLY A 272 -10.57 -20.21 5.77
CA GLY A 272 -10.77 -18.91 6.42
C GLY A 272 -9.48 -18.20 6.83
N MET A 273 -8.42 -18.95 7.11
CA MET A 273 -7.10 -18.41 7.48
C MET A 273 -6.08 -18.43 6.35
N ASN A 274 -6.27 -19.29 5.35
CA ASN A 274 -5.30 -19.44 4.27
C ASN A 274 -5.16 -18.16 3.45
N GLY A 275 -3.93 -17.72 3.22
CA GLY A 275 -3.64 -16.51 2.44
C GLY A 275 -3.76 -15.21 3.24
N ARG A 276 -4.04 -15.27 4.54
CA ARG A 276 -4.11 -14.08 5.39
C ARG A 276 -2.72 -13.56 5.74
N ILE A 277 -2.61 -12.24 5.72
CA ILE A 277 -1.39 -11.49 6.11
C ILE A 277 -1.71 -10.72 7.37
N PHE A 278 -0.79 -10.75 8.34
CA PHE A 278 -0.90 -9.99 9.58
C PHE A 278 0.38 -9.20 9.81
N TYR A 279 0.19 -7.93 10.15
CA TYR A 279 1.29 -7.00 10.33
C TYR A 279 1.82 -7.00 11.78
N PRO A 280 3.04 -6.50 12.02
CA PRO A 280 3.61 -6.42 13.37
C PRO A 280 2.68 -5.78 14.39
N GLY A 281 2.52 -6.41 15.54
CA GLY A 281 1.67 -5.96 16.64
C GLY A 281 0.18 -6.31 16.50
N GLU A 282 -0.27 -6.85 15.37
CA GLU A 282 -1.66 -7.28 15.22
C GLU A 282 -1.97 -8.50 16.09
N THR A 283 -3.11 -8.46 16.76
CA THR A 283 -3.67 -9.60 17.50
C THR A 283 -4.60 -10.38 16.60
N ILE A 284 -4.36 -11.67 16.46
CA ILE A 284 -5.09 -12.59 15.60
C ILE A 284 -5.97 -13.49 16.46
N SER A 285 -7.27 -13.56 16.18
CA SER A 285 -8.27 -14.42 16.80
C SER A 285 -8.60 -15.60 15.88
N ALA A 286 -8.50 -16.81 16.37
CA ALA A 286 -8.88 -18.00 15.61
C ALA A 286 -10.37 -17.98 15.23
N LEU A 287 -11.26 -17.51 16.12
CA LEU A 287 -12.69 -17.38 15.82
C LEU A 287 -12.94 -16.38 14.70
N ASP A 288 -12.21 -15.26 14.65
CA ASP A 288 -12.33 -14.28 13.57
C ASP A 288 -11.85 -14.85 12.23
N LEU A 289 -10.85 -15.73 12.24
CA LEU A 289 -10.37 -16.42 11.05
C LEU A 289 -11.40 -17.39 10.49
N TYR A 290 -12.11 -18.12 11.35
CA TYR A 290 -13.11 -19.12 10.93
C TYR A 290 -14.44 -18.49 10.52
N GLY A 291 -14.72 -17.28 10.98
CA GLY A 291 -16.03 -16.67 10.89
C GLY A 291 -17.07 -17.42 11.76
N ALA A 292 -18.33 -17.15 11.53
CA ALA A 292 -19.38 -17.82 12.27
C ALA A 292 -19.45 -19.31 11.89
N VAL A 293 -19.26 -20.19 12.86
CA VAL A 293 -19.31 -21.66 12.69
C VAL A 293 -20.78 -22.10 12.75
N THR A 294 -21.48 -21.96 11.64
CA THR A 294 -22.92 -22.28 11.51
C THR A 294 -23.20 -23.08 10.24
N THR A 295 -24.38 -23.70 10.19
CA THR A 295 -24.83 -24.45 9.00
C THR A 295 -25.02 -23.55 7.78
N GLU A 296 -25.44 -22.30 7.97
CA GLU A 296 -25.59 -21.30 6.91
C GLU A 296 -24.24 -20.99 6.25
N ASN A 297 -23.16 -21.02 7.02
CA ASN A 297 -21.79 -20.86 6.51
C ASN A 297 -21.19 -22.19 6.02
N GLY A 298 -22.01 -23.26 5.92
CA GLY A 298 -21.66 -24.54 5.35
C GLY A 298 -20.85 -25.46 6.27
N TYR A 299 -20.82 -25.18 7.58
CA TYR A 299 -20.34 -26.15 8.56
C TYR A 299 -21.41 -27.24 8.78
N ALA A 300 -20.95 -28.46 9.00
CA ALA A 300 -21.81 -29.61 9.20
C ALA A 300 -21.74 -30.13 10.64
N GLU A 301 -22.73 -30.90 11.05
CA GLU A 301 -22.66 -31.67 12.29
C GLU A 301 -21.61 -32.79 12.14
N ALA A 302 -20.69 -32.86 13.10
CA ALA A 302 -19.65 -33.88 13.20
C ALA A 302 -19.29 -34.11 14.67
N PRO A 303 -18.60 -35.22 15.00
CA PRO A 303 -18.16 -35.49 16.35
C PRO A 303 -17.26 -34.37 16.90
N GLY A 304 -17.59 -33.86 18.08
CA GLY A 304 -16.86 -32.84 18.80
C GLY A 304 -17.02 -33.00 20.32
N TYR A 305 -16.10 -32.42 21.09
CA TYR A 305 -16.21 -32.44 22.55
C TYR A 305 -17.17 -31.35 23.01
N ASN A 306 -18.20 -31.78 23.75
CA ASN A 306 -19.14 -30.89 24.38
C ASN A 306 -19.37 -31.32 25.85
N GLN A 307 -19.08 -30.44 26.79
CA GLN A 307 -19.29 -30.66 28.24
C GLN A 307 -18.76 -32.00 28.78
N GLY A 308 -17.57 -32.43 28.30
CA GLY A 308 -16.95 -33.67 28.76
C GLY A 308 -17.47 -34.94 28.08
N ARG A 309 -18.10 -34.81 26.91
CA ARG A 309 -18.57 -35.93 26.08
C ARG A 309 -18.33 -35.64 24.61
N VAL A 310 -18.24 -36.72 23.84
CA VAL A 310 -18.23 -36.63 22.38
C VAL A 310 -19.69 -36.59 21.91
N GLU A 311 -20.10 -35.55 21.24
CA GLU A 311 -21.45 -35.36 20.70
C GLU A 311 -21.37 -34.81 19.27
N MET A 312 -22.48 -35.00 18.51
CA MET A 312 -22.60 -34.38 17.19
C MET A 312 -22.86 -32.88 17.38
N VAL A 313 -21.92 -32.05 16.93
CA VAL A 313 -22.00 -30.59 17.02
C VAL A 313 -21.64 -29.95 15.68
N VAL A 314 -22.29 -28.84 15.36
CA VAL A 314 -21.96 -28.06 14.19
C VAL A 314 -20.52 -27.53 14.35
N GLY A 315 -19.67 -27.76 13.33
CA GLY A 315 -18.26 -27.36 13.38
C GLY A 315 -17.36 -28.36 14.12
N GLY A 316 -17.85 -29.60 14.42
CA GLY A 316 -16.96 -30.65 14.95
C GLY A 316 -15.70 -30.81 14.09
N GLY A 317 -14.51 -30.69 14.70
CA GLY A 317 -13.21 -30.69 14.03
C GLY A 317 -12.48 -29.33 14.04
N VAL A 318 -13.16 -28.20 14.22
CA VAL A 318 -12.54 -26.85 14.19
C VAL A 318 -11.47 -26.67 15.29
N CYS A 319 -11.65 -27.28 16.47
CA CYS A 319 -10.64 -27.28 17.53
C CYS A 319 -9.33 -27.98 17.12
N GLN A 320 -9.38 -28.96 16.21
CA GLN A 320 -8.17 -29.60 15.68
C GLN A 320 -7.39 -28.61 14.80
N VAL A 321 -8.08 -27.78 14.01
CA VAL A 321 -7.44 -26.70 13.24
C VAL A 321 -6.80 -25.68 14.18
N THR A 322 -7.52 -25.29 15.24
CA THR A 322 -6.99 -24.36 16.27
C THR A 322 -5.75 -24.92 16.95
N THR A 323 -5.77 -26.20 17.31
CA THR A 323 -4.60 -26.88 17.91
C THR A 323 -3.41 -26.91 16.95
N THR A 324 -3.68 -27.18 15.67
CA THR A 324 -2.62 -27.18 14.65
C THR A 324 -2.03 -25.76 14.49
N LEU A 325 -2.89 -24.74 14.46
CA LEU A 325 -2.46 -23.33 14.42
C LEU A 325 -1.63 -22.96 15.66
N TYR A 326 -2.09 -23.31 16.86
CA TYR A 326 -1.37 -23.06 18.10
C TYR A 326 0.06 -23.64 18.04
N ASN A 327 0.20 -24.86 17.60
CA ASN A 327 1.49 -25.52 17.48
C ASN A 327 2.40 -24.91 16.40
N ALA A 328 1.83 -24.40 15.30
CA ALA A 328 2.57 -23.64 14.28
C ALA A 328 3.04 -22.29 14.85
N VAL A 329 2.18 -21.57 15.59
CA VAL A 329 2.47 -20.30 16.27
C VAL A 329 3.60 -20.46 17.27
N LEU A 330 3.57 -21.52 18.10
CA LEU A 330 4.66 -21.81 19.05
C LEU A 330 6.01 -22.04 18.36
N ARG A 331 6.02 -22.72 17.20
CA ARG A 331 7.24 -22.98 16.42
C ARG A 331 7.74 -21.75 15.68
N ALA A 332 6.84 -20.84 15.31
CA ALA A 332 7.17 -19.52 14.80
C ALA A 332 7.65 -18.58 15.91
N GLU A 333 7.56 -18.99 17.18
CA GLU A 333 7.90 -18.22 18.38
C GLU A 333 7.12 -16.88 18.49
N LEU A 334 5.87 -16.85 18.00
CA LEU A 334 4.98 -15.72 18.15
C LEU A 334 4.30 -15.76 19.53
N ASP A 335 3.93 -14.59 20.04
CA ASP A 335 3.35 -14.42 21.37
C ASP A 335 1.91 -14.90 21.44
N VAL A 336 1.65 -15.93 22.27
CA VAL A 336 0.29 -16.39 22.57
C VAL A 336 -0.33 -15.51 23.64
N SER A 337 -1.39 -14.77 23.28
CA SER A 337 -2.08 -13.87 24.20
C SER A 337 -3.26 -14.53 24.94
N TYR A 338 -3.87 -15.55 24.35
CA TYR A 338 -4.95 -16.33 24.98
C TYR A 338 -5.00 -17.75 24.41
N ARG A 339 -5.04 -18.72 25.32
CA ARG A 339 -5.22 -20.14 24.99
C ARG A 339 -5.97 -20.85 26.10
N LYS A 340 -6.83 -21.79 25.76
CA LYS A 340 -7.51 -22.70 26.70
C LYS A 340 -7.37 -24.13 26.21
N ASN A 341 -7.06 -25.07 27.14
CA ASN A 341 -7.04 -26.49 26.82
C ASN A 341 -8.46 -27.08 26.79
N HIS A 342 -8.62 -28.23 26.14
CA HIS A 342 -9.87 -28.99 26.20
C HIS A 342 -10.15 -29.49 27.62
N SER A 343 -11.42 -29.75 27.89
CA SER A 343 -11.83 -30.34 29.17
C SER A 343 -11.38 -31.80 29.33
N MET A 344 -11.18 -32.54 28.23
CA MET A 344 -10.65 -33.90 28.13
C MET A 344 -9.46 -33.92 27.19
N MET A 345 -8.60 -34.95 27.31
CA MET A 345 -7.48 -35.11 26.37
C MET A 345 -8.01 -35.32 24.95
N VAL A 346 -7.29 -34.74 24.00
CA VAL A 346 -7.47 -35.02 22.57
C VAL A 346 -6.43 -36.03 22.11
N ASN A 347 -6.69 -36.74 21.03
CA ASN A 347 -5.83 -37.84 20.56
C ASN A 347 -4.85 -37.46 19.43
N TYR A 348 -4.89 -36.22 18.94
CA TYR A 348 -4.08 -35.75 17.80
C TYR A 348 -2.85 -34.91 18.20
N VAL A 349 -2.67 -34.61 19.51
CA VAL A 349 -1.48 -33.96 20.07
C VAL A 349 -1.20 -34.44 21.49
N TYR A 350 0.02 -34.27 21.98
CA TYR A 350 0.35 -34.54 23.38
C TYR A 350 -0.43 -33.64 24.34
N PRO A 351 -0.78 -34.12 25.56
CA PRO A 351 -1.40 -33.26 26.58
C PRO A 351 -0.59 -31.99 26.81
N GLY A 352 -1.29 -30.85 26.98
CA GLY A 352 -0.66 -29.55 27.12
C GLY A 352 -0.34 -28.82 25.81
N MET A 353 -0.48 -29.51 24.67
CA MET A 353 -0.21 -28.93 23.34
C MET A 353 -1.47 -28.68 22.52
N ASP A 354 -2.64 -28.80 23.11
CA ASP A 354 -3.93 -28.53 22.48
C ASP A 354 -4.42 -27.10 22.74
N ALA A 355 -5.28 -26.60 21.87
CA ALA A 355 -6.00 -25.35 22.03
C ALA A 355 -7.44 -25.51 21.54
N MET A 356 -8.43 -25.10 22.37
CA MET A 356 -9.84 -25.18 22.03
C MET A 356 -10.43 -23.81 21.68
N VAL A 357 -11.47 -23.83 20.86
CA VAL A 357 -12.37 -22.71 20.63
C VAL A 357 -13.81 -23.14 20.91
N ALA A 358 -14.57 -22.27 21.60
CA ALA A 358 -15.97 -22.48 21.89
C ALA A 358 -16.64 -21.10 22.02
N PRO A 359 -17.28 -20.60 20.95
CA PRO A 359 -17.88 -19.26 20.95
C PRO A 359 -18.90 -19.06 22.07
N GLN A 360 -19.68 -20.10 22.40
CA GLN A 360 -20.69 -20.09 23.48
C GLN A 360 -20.08 -19.85 24.87
N ASP A 361 -18.80 -20.21 25.07
CA ASP A 361 -18.06 -20.09 26.34
C ASP A 361 -17.02 -18.95 26.32
N ASN A 362 -17.04 -18.08 25.30
CA ASN A 362 -16.03 -17.07 25.04
C ASN A 362 -14.59 -17.64 25.03
N SER A 363 -14.45 -18.92 24.69
CA SER A 363 -13.15 -19.56 24.55
C SER A 363 -12.64 -19.36 23.12
N ASP A 364 -11.45 -18.79 22.99
CA ASP A 364 -10.79 -18.49 21.74
C ASP A 364 -9.33 -18.96 21.81
N PHE A 365 -8.63 -18.85 20.71
CA PHE A 365 -7.18 -18.88 20.64
C PHE A 365 -6.72 -17.57 20.01
N LYS A 366 -5.86 -16.83 20.72
CA LYS A 366 -5.33 -15.56 20.27
C LYS A 366 -3.82 -15.52 20.38
N PHE A 367 -3.21 -14.93 19.35
CA PHE A 367 -1.78 -14.69 19.33
C PHE A 367 -1.49 -13.32 18.67
N VAL A 368 -0.27 -12.83 18.85
CA VAL A 368 0.17 -11.55 18.29
C VAL A 368 1.28 -11.83 17.29
N ASN A 369 1.27 -11.15 16.16
CA ASN A 369 2.47 -11.08 15.34
C ASN A 369 3.51 -10.23 16.08
N SER A 370 4.32 -10.88 16.91
CA SER A 370 5.39 -10.26 17.69
C SER A 370 6.71 -10.14 16.94
N SER A 371 6.75 -10.50 15.64
CA SER A 371 7.92 -10.27 14.78
C SER A 371 7.96 -8.83 14.26
N ASN A 372 9.09 -8.43 13.66
CA ASN A 372 9.27 -7.09 13.08
C ASN A 372 8.66 -6.96 11.66
N HIS A 373 8.22 -8.07 11.06
CA HIS A 373 7.76 -8.14 9.67
C HIS A 373 6.36 -8.74 9.56
N PRO A 374 5.66 -8.50 8.44
CA PRO A 374 4.41 -9.20 8.16
C PRO A 374 4.59 -10.71 8.16
N ILE A 375 3.57 -11.43 8.62
CA ILE A 375 3.48 -12.89 8.51
C ILE A 375 2.35 -13.27 7.56
N TYR A 376 2.51 -14.42 6.91
CA TYR A 376 1.50 -15.02 6.03
C TYR A 376 1.15 -16.42 6.55
N ILE A 377 -0.14 -16.70 6.69
CA ILE A 377 -0.64 -18.02 7.09
C ILE A 377 -1.00 -18.82 5.85
N GLU A 378 -0.38 -19.97 5.68
CA GLU A 378 -0.75 -21.00 4.72
C GLU A 378 -1.41 -22.15 5.45
N ALA A 379 -2.66 -22.47 5.12
CA ALA A 379 -3.41 -23.57 5.75
C ALA A 379 -4.11 -24.40 4.69
N TYR A 380 -3.91 -25.69 4.71
CA TYR A 380 -4.47 -26.61 3.71
C TYR A 380 -4.67 -28.01 4.26
N VAL A 381 -5.59 -28.73 3.65
CA VAL A 381 -5.82 -30.16 3.91
C VAL A 381 -5.22 -30.97 2.79
N VAL A 382 -4.40 -31.96 3.15
CA VAL A 382 -3.82 -32.93 2.21
C VAL A 382 -3.92 -34.33 2.82
N ASP A 383 -4.40 -35.28 2.06
CA ASP A 383 -4.65 -36.65 2.51
C ASP A 383 -5.54 -36.65 3.78
N ASP A 384 -5.04 -37.15 4.90
CA ASP A 384 -5.72 -37.19 6.22
C ASP A 384 -5.12 -36.17 7.21
N ARG A 385 -4.59 -35.04 6.70
CA ARG A 385 -3.86 -34.03 7.48
C ARG A 385 -4.40 -32.63 7.27
N ILE A 386 -4.48 -31.88 8.36
CA ILE A 386 -4.51 -30.42 8.32
C ILE A 386 -3.08 -29.91 8.56
N CYS A 387 -2.56 -29.13 7.63
CA CYS A 387 -1.22 -28.52 7.67
C CYS A 387 -1.36 -27.02 7.79
N ILE A 388 -0.56 -26.40 8.68
CA ILE A 388 -0.49 -24.96 8.85
C ILE A 388 0.98 -24.54 8.90
N ASN A 389 1.32 -23.59 8.04
CA ASN A 389 2.63 -22.95 7.95
C ASN A 389 2.48 -21.46 8.21
N ILE A 390 3.36 -20.90 9.03
CA ILE A 390 3.50 -19.46 9.25
C ILE A 390 4.76 -19.02 8.54
N TRP A 391 4.61 -18.21 7.51
CA TRP A 391 5.69 -17.66 6.70
C TRP A 391 6.01 -16.24 7.15
N GLY A 392 7.27 -15.88 7.07
CA GLY A 392 7.78 -14.56 7.42
C GLY A 392 9.27 -14.44 7.11
N ILE A 393 9.88 -13.37 7.55
CA ILE A 393 11.34 -13.19 7.47
C ILE A 393 11.96 -13.82 8.71
N GLU A 394 12.89 -14.76 8.50
CA GLU A 394 13.61 -15.43 9.60
C GLU A 394 14.69 -14.50 10.15
N GLU A 395 14.51 -14.05 11.39
CA GLU A 395 15.46 -13.19 12.09
C GLU A 395 16.22 -13.96 13.20
N ARG A 396 15.86 -15.23 13.46
CA ARG A 396 16.49 -16.05 14.50
C ARG A 396 17.79 -16.64 13.98
N ASP A 397 18.72 -16.89 14.87
CA ASP A 397 20.01 -17.51 14.54
C ASP A 397 19.81 -18.88 13.87
N ALA A 398 20.55 -19.15 12.81
CA ALA A 398 20.44 -20.40 12.02
C ALA A 398 20.74 -21.67 12.82
N ASN A 399 21.50 -21.57 13.92
CA ASN A 399 21.84 -22.66 14.83
C ASN A 399 20.83 -22.83 15.98
N ARG A 400 19.76 -21.99 16.02
CA ARG A 400 18.68 -22.06 16.99
C ARG A 400 17.62 -23.07 16.57
N SER A 401 17.17 -23.89 17.53
CA SER A 401 15.99 -24.73 17.35
C SER A 401 15.13 -24.75 18.60
N VAL A 402 13.82 -24.92 18.40
CA VAL A 402 12.82 -24.94 19.47
C VAL A 402 12.19 -26.33 19.54
N ARG A 403 12.11 -26.88 20.75
CA ARG A 403 11.42 -28.14 21.03
C ARG A 403 10.41 -27.95 22.15
N PHE A 404 9.46 -28.89 22.21
CA PHE A 404 8.44 -28.89 23.24
C PHE A 404 8.43 -30.24 23.92
N ARG A 405 8.27 -30.28 25.25
CA ARG A 405 8.06 -31.50 26.03
C ARG A 405 6.90 -31.30 26.99
N THR A 406 6.23 -32.39 27.29
CA THR A 406 5.20 -32.44 28.32
C THR A 406 5.61 -33.39 29.44
N GLU A 407 5.39 -32.97 30.66
CA GLU A 407 5.58 -33.74 31.87
C GLU A 407 4.22 -34.04 32.48
N ILE A 408 3.91 -35.32 32.63
CA ILE A 408 2.66 -35.79 33.27
C ILE A 408 2.87 -35.79 34.78
N LEU A 409 2.05 -35.03 35.50
CA LEU A 409 2.11 -34.93 36.97
C LEU A 409 1.24 -35.95 37.66
N SER A 410 0.05 -36.20 37.12
CA SER A 410 -0.87 -37.21 37.69
C SER A 410 -1.82 -37.76 36.64
N VAL A 411 -2.25 -38.98 36.84
CA VAL A 411 -3.31 -39.65 36.04
C VAL A 411 -4.25 -40.37 37.01
N SER A 412 -5.56 -40.23 36.81
CA SER A 412 -6.55 -40.99 37.56
C SER A 412 -7.76 -41.33 36.69
N TRP A 413 -8.19 -42.59 36.77
CA TRP A 413 -9.37 -43.04 36.06
C TRP A 413 -10.66 -42.67 36.80
N PRO A 414 -11.84 -42.53 36.12
CA PRO A 414 -13.10 -42.31 36.78
C PRO A 414 -13.46 -43.51 37.65
N GLU A 415 -14.13 -43.28 38.77
CA GLU A 415 -14.61 -44.35 39.67
C GLU A 415 -15.45 -45.39 38.91
N THR A 416 -16.31 -44.94 38.04
CA THR A 416 -17.10 -45.77 37.12
C THR A 416 -16.45 -45.66 35.73
N LEU A 417 -15.76 -46.71 35.30
CA LEU A 417 -15.13 -46.72 33.99
C LEU A 417 -16.12 -46.62 32.86
N TYR A 418 -17.23 -47.39 32.93
CA TYR A 418 -18.30 -47.36 31.93
C TYR A 418 -19.67 -47.25 32.56
N ASN A 419 -20.49 -46.36 31.98
CA ASN A 419 -21.90 -46.33 32.23
C ASN A 419 -22.61 -47.40 31.38
N ILE A 420 -23.32 -48.34 32.02
CA ILE A 420 -23.96 -49.47 31.35
C ILE A 420 -25.39 -49.13 31.06
N VAL A 421 -25.79 -49.18 29.78
CA VAL A 421 -27.17 -49.02 29.31
C VAL A 421 -27.74 -50.40 28.97
N VAL A 422 -28.82 -50.79 29.62
CA VAL A 422 -29.45 -52.11 29.45
C VAL A 422 -30.69 -51.97 28.52
N ASN A 423 -30.78 -52.92 27.58
CA ASN A 423 -31.93 -53.02 26.64
C ASN A 423 -32.15 -51.79 25.77
N ASP A 424 -31.10 -51.15 25.34
CA ASP A 424 -31.22 -50.14 24.31
C ASP A 424 -31.78 -50.79 23.01
N SER A 425 -32.59 -50.04 22.26
CA SER A 425 -33.19 -50.50 21.01
C SER A 425 -32.15 -50.86 19.92
N GLU A 426 -30.89 -50.46 20.09
CA GLU A 426 -29.80 -50.77 19.19
C GLU A 426 -29.07 -52.09 19.52
N CYS A 427 -29.27 -52.65 20.71
CA CYS A 427 -28.67 -53.92 21.12
C CYS A 427 -29.65 -55.09 20.96
N GLN A 428 -29.22 -56.10 20.18
CA GLN A 428 -29.97 -57.37 20.07
C GLN A 428 -29.63 -58.34 21.21
N VAL A 429 -30.45 -59.40 21.34
CA VAL A 429 -30.20 -60.46 22.31
C VAL A 429 -28.79 -61.03 22.14
N GLY A 430 -28.03 -61.11 23.23
CA GLY A 430 -26.64 -61.56 23.20
C GLY A 430 -25.62 -60.51 22.71
N GLU A 431 -26.03 -59.28 22.44
CA GLU A 431 -25.14 -58.24 21.91
C GLU A 431 -24.65 -57.27 22.99
N VAL A 432 -23.37 -56.90 22.90
CA VAL A 432 -22.76 -55.86 23.71
C VAL A 432 -22.03 -54.91 22.77
N ARG A 433 -22.26 -53.61 22.93
CA ARG A 433 -21.56 -52.53 22.19
C ARG A 433 -20.80 -51.67 23.19
N VAL A 434 -19.49 -51.62 23.04
CA VAL A 434 -18.60 -50.81 23.88
C VAL A 434 -18.22 -49.54 23.14
N ASN A 435 -18.09 -48.43 23.87
CA ASN A 435 -17.67 -47.14 23.34
C ASN A 435 -18.55 -46.57 22.21
N TYR A 436 -19.81 -47.01 22.09
CA TYR A 436 -20.65 -46.65 20.95
C TYR A 436 -22.03 -46.07 21.40
N LYS A 437 -22.38 -44.92 20.85
CA LYS A 437 -23.71 -44.32 20.99
C LYS A 437 -24.13 -43.63 19.66
N HIS A 438 -25.20 -44.15 19.01
CA HIS A 438 -25.79 -43.56 17.81
C HIS A 438 -24.77 -43.14 16.76
N LYS A 439 -23.79 -43.97 16.42
CA LYS A 439 -22.68 -43.74 15.50
C LYS A 439 -21.55 -42.84 16.05
N VAL A 440 -21.53 -42.57 17.36
CA VAL A 440 -20.48 -41.80 18.01
C VAL A 440 -19.81 -42.67 19.04
N GLU A 441 -18.48 -42.75 18.97
CA GLU A 441 -17.63 -43.46 19.93
C GLU A 441 -17.60 -42.65 21.25
N VAL A 442 -17.89 -43.31 22.37
CA VAL A 442 -17.83 -42.70 23.72
C VAL A 442 -16.88 -43.49 24.58
N GLU A 443 -15.60 -43.18 24.42
CA GLU A 443 -14.52 -43.83 25.16
C GLU A 443 -14.40 -43.33 26.60
N VAL A 444 -13.76 -44.16 27.45
CA VAL A 444 -13.35 -43.74 28.79
C VAL A 444 -12.08 -42.90 28.71
N HIS A 445 -12.05 -41.77 29.40
CA HIS A 445 -10.87 -40.92 29.48
C HIS A 445 -10.41 -40.74 30.92
N PRO A 446 -9.11 -40.85 31.25
CA PRO A 446 -8.60 -40.54 32.58
C PRO A 446 -8.58 -39.02 32.79
N ALA A 447 -8.65 -38.57 34.03
CA ALA A 447 -8.22 -37.25 34.42
C ALA A 447 -6.68 -37.23 34.38
N LEU A 448 -6.15 -36.07 33.93
CA LEU A 448 -4.71 -35.88 33.78
C LEU A 448 -4.32 -34.45 34.15
N SER A 449 -3.21 -34.32 34.90
CA SER A 449 -2.51 -33.04 35.07
C SER A 449 -1.16 -33.07 34.40
N CYS A 450 -0.80 -32.02 33.69
CA CYS A 450 0.52 -31.96 33.04
C CYS A 450 1.08 -30.52 33.04
N VAL A 451 2.35 -30.42 32.77
CA VAL A 451 3.10 -29.21 32.50
C VAL A 451 3.80 -29.34 31.17
N SER A 452 3.64 -28.35 30.29
CA SER A 452 4.36 -28.29 29.03
C SER A 452 5.48 -27.26 29.10
N TYR A 453 6.59 -27.53 28.44
CA TYR A 453 7.78 -26.71 28.44
C TYR A 453 8.20 -26.39 27.00
N LYS A 454 8.64 -25.15 26.78
CA LYS A 454 9.40 -24.74 25.61
C LYS A 454 10.90 -24.85 25.90
N GLN A 455 11.63 -25.50 25.03
CA GLN A 455 13.06 -25.67 25.11
C GLN A 455 13.75 -25.01 23.94
N ILE A 456 14.77 -24.22 24.23
CA ILE A 456 15.58 -23.54 23.22
C ILE A 456 16.95 -24.19 23.16
N TYR A 457 17.35 -24.58 21.98
CA TYR A 457 18.65 -25.18 21.72
C TYR A 457 19.46 -24.26 20.82
N ILE A 458 20.74 -24.08 21.15
CA ILE A 458 21.74 -23.41 20.30
C ILE A 458 22.85 -24.41 20.03
N ASP A 459 23.21 -24.63 18.77
CA ASP A 459 24.20 -25.66 18.35
C ASP A 459 23.89 -27.06 18.91
N GLY A 460 22.60 -27.38 19.05
CA GLY A 460 22.13 -28.65 19.57
C GLY A 460 22.21 -28.79 21.10
N GLN A 461 22.67 -27.77 21.84
CA GLN A 461 22.71 -27.76 23.30
C GLN A 461 21.51 -26.99 23.86
N LEU A 462 20.86 -27.56 24.88
CA LEU A 462 19.75 -26.89 25.59
C LEU A 462 20.31 -25.68 26.35
N VAL A 463 19.85 -24.48 26.02
CA VAL A 463 20.26 -23.23 26.67
C VAL A 463 19.18 -22.63 27.55
N GLU A 464 17.91 -22.94 27.25
CA GLU A 464 16.76 -22.43 28.01
C GLU A 464 15.62 -23.44 28.02
N GLU A 465 14.95 -23.56 29.16
CA GLU A 465 13.69 -24.29 29.31
C GLU A 465 12.71 -23.42 30.09
N THR A 466 11.55 -23.14 29.52
CA THR A 466 10.53 -22.28 30.12
C THR A 466 9.20 -23.02 30.20
N GLU A 467 8.50 -22.93 31.36
CA GLU A 467 7.14 -23.45 31.50
C GLU A 467 6.20 -22.70 30.54
N LEU A 468 5.51 -23.45 29.69
CA LEU A 468 4.59 -22.94 28.70
C LEU A 468 3.14 -22.93 29.21
N ASN A 469 2.67 -24.10 29.67
CA ASN A 469 1.31 -24.28 30.16
C ASN A 469 1.28 -25.29 31.31
N ARG A 470 0.29 -25.13 32.21
CA ARG A 470 -0.08 -26.09 33.24
C ARG A 470 -1.56 -26.42 33.09
N ASP A 471 -1.84 -27.63 32.62
CA ASP A 471 -3.17 -28.07 32.20
C ASP A 471 -3.74 -29.19 33.02
N ASN A 472 -5.06 -29.18 33.17
CA ASN A 472 -5.83 -30.23 33.82
C ASN A 472 -6.95 -30.71 32.91
N TYR A 473 -7.02 -32.02 32.72
CA TYR A 473 -8.06 -32.66 31.92
C TYR A 473 -8.95 -33.49 32.87
N LYS A 474 -10.24 -33.49 32.61
CA LYS A 474 -11.24 -34.20 33.43
C LYS A 474 -11.36 -35.64 32.97
N ALA A 475 -11.60 -36.55 33.91
CA ALA A 475 -11.99 -37.91 33.60
C ALA A 475 -13.42 -37.93 32.98
N ALA A 476 -13.62 -38.87 32.07
CA ALA A 476 -14.96 -39.16 31.53
C ALA A 476 -15.18 -40.68 31.47
N SER A 477 -16.35 -41.13 31.87
CA SER A 477 -16.75 -42.55 31.75
C SER A 477 -17.15 -42.86 30.32
N GLY A 478 -16.70 -44.00 29.82
CA GLY A 478 -17.18 -44.57 28.56
C GLY A 478 -18.65 -45.05 28.64
N LEU A 479 -19.18 -45.55 27.54
CA LEU A 479 -20.52 -46.06 27.43
C LEU A 479 -20.52 -47.50 26.92
N ILE A 480 -21.26 -48.39 27.60
CA ILE A 480 -21.52 -49.77 27.16
C ILE A 480 -23.00 -49.97 27.04
N TYR A 481 -23.46 -50.39 25.88
CA TYR A 481 -24.82 -50.85 25.63
C TYR A 481 -24.83 -52.37 25.69
N ARG A 482 -25.75 -52.96 26.45
CA ARG A 482 -25.87 -54.41 26.54
C ARG A 482 -27.32 -54.87 26.47
N ALA A 483 -27.51 -56.06 25.95
CA ALA A 483 -28.75 -56.80 26.13
C ALA A 483 -28.94 -57.19 27.60
N SER A 484 -30.19 -57.43 28.01
CA SER A 484 -30.50 -57.76 29.40
C SER A 484 -29.92 -59.11 29.89
N ASP A 485 -29.65 -60.00 28.95
CA ASP A 485 -29.12 -61.34 29.14
C ASP A 485 -27.57 -61.39 29.20
N CYS A 486 -26.89 -60.31 28.93
CA CYS A 486 -25.45 -60.20 29.06
C CYS A 486 -25.00 -59.52 30.36
N ASN A 487 -23.93 -59.97 30.96
CA ASN A 487 -23.23 -59.28 32.06
C ASN A 487 -21.92 -58.68 31.56
N VAL A 488 -21.62 -57.47 32.02
CA VAL A 488 -20.41 -56.76 31.66
C VAL A 488 -19.71 -56.25 32.90
N SER A 489 -18.42 -56.42 33.00
CA SER A 489 -17.55 -55.78 33.99
C SER A 489 -16.33 -55.16 33.32
N ALA A 490 -15.86 -54.05 33.88
CA ALA A 490 -14.69 -53.35 33.37
C ALA A 490 -13.76 -52.95 34.52
N SER A 491 -12.47 -53.10 34.34
CA SER A 491 -11.44 -52.67 35.30
C SER A 491 -10.26 -52.01 34.57
N ALA A 492 -9.63 -51.07 35.25
CA ALA A 492 -8.40 -50.44 34.73
C ALA A 492 -7.21 -50.87 35.58
N ARG A 493 -6.10 -51.19 34.92
CA ARG A 493 -4.83 -51.53 35.60
C ARG A 493 -3.67 -50.75 34.98
N PRO A 494 -2.64 -50.37 35.75
CA PRO A 494 -1.40 -49.84 35.20
C PRO A 494 -0.80 -50.83 34.19
N GLY A 495 -0.30 -50.32 33.06
CA GLY A 495 0.49 -51.09 32.11
C GLY A 495 1.79 -51.64 32.76
N ASN A 496 2.40 -52.63 32.15
CA ASN A 496 3.65 -53.21 32.65
C ASN A 496 4.80 -52.19 32.58
N ALA A 497 5.66 -52.17 33.62
CA ALA A 497 6.87 -51.36 33.62
C ALA A 497 7.78 -51.78 32.45
N GLY A 498 7.87 -51.00 31.39
CA GLY A 498 8.61 -51.29 30.16
C GLY A 498 7.80 -51.15 28.87
N GLU A 499 6.48 -51.14 28.94
CA GLU A 499 5.66 -50.64 27.83
C GLU A 499 5.84 -49.13 27.74
N ALA A 500 6.42 -48.68 26.64
CA ALA A 500 6.54 -47.25 26.37
C ALA A 500 5.13 -46.62 26.47
N MET A 501 5.03 -45.50 27.19
CA MET A 501 3.79 -44.73 27.21
C MET A 501 3.42 -44.39 25.76
N VAL A 502 2.56 -45.20 25.16
CA VAL A 502 2.03 -44.95 23.82
C VAL A 502 0.87 -43.99 24.01
N PHE A 503 1.04 -42.79 23.53
CA PHE A 503 -0.06 -41.83 23.42
C PHE A 503 -1.17 -42.42 22.52
N PRO A 504 -2.46 -42.36 22.89
CA PRO A 504 -3.05 -41.63 24.02
C PRO A 504 -3.18 -42.41 25.36
N TYR A 505 -2.85 -43.67 25.40
CA TYR A 505 -3.05 -44.57 26.55
C TYR A 505 -1.84 -44.60 27.46
N ILE A 506 -1.66 -43.65 28.29
CA ILE A 506 -0.57 -43.43 29.24
C ILE A 506 -0.31 -44.68 30.13
N GLY A 507 0.18 -45.77 29.54
CA GLY A 507 0.64 -46.98 30.26
C GLY A 507 -0.44 -47.68 31.09
N TRP A 508 -1.69 -47.55 30.77
CA TRP A 508 -2.80 -48.23 31.45
C TRP A 508 -3.54 -49.12 30.45
N THR A 509 -4.03 -50.27 30.93
CA THR A 509 -4.86 -51.18 30.17
C THR A 509 -6.25 -51.23 30.78
N ILE A 510 -7.27 -51.22 29.94
CA ILE A 510 -8.64 -51.44 30.37
C ILE A 510 -9.06 -52.83 29.95
N ASP A 511 -9.46 -53.63 30.95
CA ASP A 511 -9.93 -54.98 30.73
C ASP A 511 -11.48 -54.97 30.80
N ILE A 512 -12.14 -55.43 29.75
CA ILE A 512 -13.59 -55.56 29.67
C ILE A 512 -13.91 -57.06 29.55
N SER A 513 -14.70 -57.59 30.46
CA SER A 513 -15.23 -58.96 30.40
C SER A 513 -16.72 -58.94 30.13
N VAL A 514 -17.16 -59.71 29.17
CA VAL A 514 -18.55 -59.90 28.77
C VAL A 514 -18.90 -61.39 29.00
N THR A 515 -19.96 -61.62 29.77
CA THR A 515 -20.49 -62.98 29.96
C THR A 515 -21.88 -63.05 29.28
N THR A 516 -22.03 -63.96 28.32
CA THR A 516 -23.26 -64.21 27.58
C THR A 516 -24.15 -65.24 28.37
N PRO A 517 -25.42 -65.40 28.00
CA PRO A 517 -26.34 -66.37 28.63
C PRO A 517 -25.87 -67.83 28.60
N GLY A 518 -24.98 -68.17 27.67
CA GLY A 518 -24.38 -69.50 27.57
C GLY A 518 -23.21 -69.74 28.51
N GLY A 519 -22.79 -68.76 29.31
CA GLY A 519 -21.64 -68.84 30.19
C GLY A 519 -20.27 -68.76 29.50
N GLU A 520 -20.23 -68.46 28.23
CA GLU A 520 -18.99 -68.23 27.49
C GLU A 520 -18.44 -66.85 27.86
N GLU A 521 -17.19 -66.77 28.31
CA GLU A 521 -16.41 -65.50 28.45
C GLU A 521 -15.79 -65.16 27.11
N TRP A 522 -16.17 -64.02 26.58
CA TRP A 522 -15.53 -63.46 25.40
C TRP A 522 -14.58 -62.34 25.83
N PRO A 523 -13.25 -62.50 25.66
CA PRO A 523 -12.37 -61.37 25.78
C PRO A 523 -12.64 -60.43 24.62
N TYR A 524 -13.00 -59.18 24.93
CA TYR A 524 -13.10 -58.13 23.94
C TYR A 524 -11.68 -57.65 23.63
N TYR A 525 -11.22 -57.92 22.41
CA TYR A 525 -9.99 -57.34 21.87
C TYR A 525 -10.41 -56.19 20.93
N GLU A 526 -10.01 -54.96 21.27
CA GLU A 526 -10.05 -53.85 20.30
C GLU A 526 -9.05 -54.09 19.17
#